data_8122ec73b9ccde2c00e22d8eb65fafbf
#
_entry.id   8122ec73b9ccde2c00e22d8eb65fafbf
#
_cell.length_a   1.000
_cell.length_b   1.000
_cell.length_c   1.000
_cell.angle_alpha   90.00
_cell.angle_beta   90.00
_cell.angle_gamma   90.00
#
_symmetry.space_group_name_H-M   'P 1'
#
loop_
_entity.id
_entity.type
_entity.pdbx_description
1 polymer ?
#
loop_
_entity_poly.entity_id
_entity_poly.type
_entity_poly.pdbx_seq_one_letter_code
_entity_poly.pdbx_strand_id
1 'polypeptide(L)'
;MRILLAEDELVLCDQIKKVLVAEGRIVDVANDGQEACFLGTTEPYDMIILDLGLPIRDGISVLREWRSVGVATPVLILTARDGWSDRVDGLDAGADDYLTKPFHLPELAARVRATLRRSSGRSNPLFQMGGVVFDTRHGRATVDGVPVDLTSQEVAVLSYLIHNTGRLISRTELSEHIYEYDGDRDSNTIAVFINRLRKKLGPDLIQTVRGRGYMIDAA
;
A
#
# COMPACT_ATOMS: atom_id res chain seq x y z
N MET A 1 -1.53 4.93 -0.56
CA MET A 1 -0.61 3.78 -0.51
C MET A 1 -0.09 3.51 -1.90
N ARG A 2 1.24 3.47 -2.05
CA ARG A 2 1.94 3.32 -3.33
C ARG A 2 2.47 1.90 -3.50
N ILE A 3 2.13 1.25 -4.59
CA ILE A 3 2.44 -0.16 -4.87
C ILE A 3 3.27 -0.22 -6.15
N LEU A 4 4.37 -0.97 -6.13
CA LEU A 4 5.08 -1.37 -7.34
C LEU A 4 4.47 -2.68 -7.85
N LEU A 5 4.06 -2.71 -9.11
CA LEU A 5 3.62 -3.89 -9.84
C LEU A 5 4.68 -4.25 -10.88
N ALA A 6 5.44 -5.31 -10.63
CA ALA A 6 6.42 -5.86 -11.54
C ALA A 6 5.81 -7.07 -12.27
N GLU A 7 5.40 -6.86 -13.52
CA GLU A 7 4.67 -7.82 -14.37
C GLU A 7 4.87 -7.43 -15.84
N ASP A 8 5.18 -8.37 -16.70
CA ASP A 8 5.45 -8.13 -18.13
C ASP A 8 4.21 -8.29 -19.02
N GLU A 9 3.18 -8.99 -18.55
CA GLU A 9 1.93 -9.16 -19.30
C GLU A 9 1.05 -7.90 -19.19
N LEU A 10 1.08 -7.04 -20.21
CA LEU A 10 0.40 -5.73 -20.21
C LEU A 10 -1.10 -5.79 -19.89
N VAL A 11 -1.79 -6.85 -20.35
CA VAL A 11 -3.22 -7.03 -20.10
C VAL A 11 -3.48 -7.30 -18.61
N LEU A 12 -2.67 -8.15 -18.01
CA LEU A 12 -2.75 -8.46 -16.58
C LEU A 12 -2.38 -7.23 -15.73
N CYS A 13 -1.32 -6.50 -16.12
CA CYS A 13 -0.96 -5.22 -15.49
C CYS A 13 -2.13 -4.24 -15.44
N ASP A 14 -2.81 -4.02 -16.58
CA ASP A 14 -3.95 -3.10 -16.66
C ASP A 14 -5.10 -3.56 -15.78
N GLN A 15 -5.40 -4.85 -15.75
CA GLN A 15 -6.45 -5.43 -14.89
C GLN A 15 -6.14 -5.26 -13.40
N ILE A 16 -4.92 -5.58 -12.98
CA ILE A 16 -4.47 -5.43 -11.59
C ILE A 16 -4.49 -3.95 -11.20
N LYS A 17 -3.90 -3.08 -12.04
CA LYS A 17 -3.86 -1.64 -11.80
C LYS A 17 -5.26 -1.06 -11.61
N LYS A 18 -6.22 -1.39 -12.47
CA LYS A 18 -7.62 -0.94 -12.35
C LYS A 18 -8.25 -1.31 -11.01
N VAL A 19 -8.05 -2.53 -10.55
CA VAL A 19 -8.62 -2.99 -9.27
C VAL A 19 -7.98 -2.26 -8.09
N LEU A 20 -6.67 -2.10 -8.09
CA LEU A 20 -5.95 -1.44 -6.99
C LEU A 20 -6.21 0.07 -6.94
N VAL A 21 -6.28 0.73 -8.12
CA VAL A 21 -6.64 2.16 -8.22
C VAL A 21 -8.08 2.40 -7.76
N ALA A 22 -9.02 1.49 -8.07
CA ALA A 22 -10.39 1.58 -7.56
C ALA A 22 -10.46 1.49 -6.02
N GLU A 23 -9.47 0.86 -5.37
CA GLU A 23 -9.31 0.84 -3.91
C GLU A 23 -8.51 2.06 -3.36
N GLY A 24 -8.21 3.06 -4.19
CA GLY A 24 -7.48 4.26 -3.79
C GLY A 24 -5.97 4.04 -3.64
N ARG A 25 -5.39 3.06 -4.37
CA ARG A 25 -3.95 2.82 -4.41
C ARG A 25 -3.32 3.58 -5.58
N ILE A 26 -2.05 3.96 -5.43
CA ILE A 26 -1.19 4.38 -6.53
C ILE A 26 -0.42 3.15 -6.99
N VAL A 27 -0.35 2.92 -8.30
CA VAL A 27 0.32 1.75 -8.86
C VAL A 27 1.31 2.19 -9.94
N ASP A 28 2.59 2.03 -9.63
CA ASP A 28 3.65 2.12 -10.62
C ASP A 28 3.90 0.73 -11.22
N VAL A 29 4.20 0.66 -12.50
CA VAL A 29 4.40 -0.60 -13.23
C VAL A 29 5.85 -0.68 -13.68
N ALA A 30 6.47 -1.84 -13.48
CA ALA A 30 7.74 -2.25 -14.08
C ALA A 30 7.47 -3.46 -14.98
N ASN A 31 7.95 -3.40 -16.23
CA ASN A 31 7.67 -4.45 -17.22
C ASN A 31 8.81 -5.47 -17.35
N ASP A 32 9.89 -5.28 -16.61
CA ASP A 32 11.01 -6.23 -16.54
C ASP A 32 11.69 -6.20 -15.18
N GLY A 33 12.52 -7.22 -14.92
CA GLY A 33 13.19 -7.36 -13.63
C GLY A 33 14.29 -6.33 -13.37
N GLN A 34 14.85 -5.71 -14.41
CA GLN A 34 15.86 -4.65 -14.22
C GLN A 34 15.19 -3.35 -13.76
N GLU A 35 14.09 -2.96 -14.41
CA GLU A 35 13.28 -1.81 -14.03
C GLU A 35 12.68 -2.02 -12.62
N ALA A 36 12.15 -3.23 -12.34
CA ALA A 36 11.62 -3.57 -11.02
C ALA A 36 12.70 -3.45 -9.94
N CYS A 37 13.91 -3.96 -10.19
CA CYS A 37 15.03 -3.87 -9.26
C CYS A 37 15.39 -2.41 -8.96
N PHE A 38 15.48 -1.57 -9.99
CA PHE A 38 15.80 -0.15 -9.86
C PHE A 38 14.72 0.58 -9.05
N LEU A 39 13.46 0.49 -9.46
CA LEU A 39 12.34 1.17 -8.79
C LEU A 39 12.19 0.72 -7.33
N GLY A 40 12.21 -0.58 -7.06
CA GLY A 40 12.07 -1.11 -5.70
C GLY A 40 13.22 -0.73 -4.75
N THR A 41 14.37 -0.31 -5.30
CA THR A 41 15.52 0.16 -4.51
C THR A 41 15.52 1.67 -4.31
N THR A 42 15.04 2.45 -5.29
CA THR A 42 15.17 3.91 -5.30
C THR A 42 13.90 4.65 -4.86
N GLU A 43 12.73 4.03 -5.02
CA GLU A 43 11.44 4.66 -4.73
C GLU A 43 10.80 4.08 -3.46
N PRO A 44 10.09 4.90 -2.67
CA PRO A 44 9.40 4.43 -1.47
C PRO A 44 8.06 3.77 -1.84
N TYR A 45 7.96 2.45 -1.70
CA TYR A 45 6.72 1.70 -1.85
C TYR A 45 6.23 1.14 -0.53
N ASP A 46 4.89 1.08 -0.38
CA ASP A 46 4.24 0.43 0.76
C ASP A 46 4.18 -1.09 0.58
N MET A 47 4.20 -1.56 -0.68
CA MET A 47 4.16 -2.97 -1.04
C MET A 47 4.67 -3.16 -2.48
N ILE A 48 5.21 -4.34 -2.77
CA ILE A 48 5.57 -4.76 -4.12
C ILE A 48 4.77 -6.01 -4.49
N ILE A 49 4.24 -6.04 -5.71
CA ILE A 49 3.69 -7.23 -6.34
C ILE A 49 4.69 -7.63 -7.41
N LEU A 50 5.21 -8.87 -7.34
CA LEU A 50 6.35 -9.31 -8.15
C LEU A 50 6.04 -10.60 -8.88
N ASP A 51 6.03 -10.57 -10.20
CA ASP A 51 6.09 -11.80 -10.99
C ASP A 51 7.50 -12.38 -10.97
N LEU A 52 7.59 -13.71 -10.87
CA LEU A 52 8.86 -14.41 -10.95
C LEU A 52 9.34 -14.59 -12.40
N GLY A 53 8.43 -14.58 -13.36
CA GLY A 53 8.71 -14.80 -14.78
C GLY A 53 9.17 -13.58 -15.56
N LEU A 54 9.65 -12.53 -14.91
CA LEU A 54 10.02 -11.27 -15.56
C LEU A 54 11.16 -11.47 -16.58
N PRO A 55 11.11 -10.77 -17.71
CA PRO A 55 12.21 -10.72 -18.66
C PRO A 55 13.43 -9.95 -18.12
N ILE A 56 14.55 -10.08 -18.79
CA ILE A 56 15.88 -9.48 -18.48
C ILE A 56 16.45 -10.02 -17.18
N ARG A 57 15.67 -10.04 -16.09
CA ARG A 57 16.09 -10.53 -14.79
C ARG A 57 14.91 -11.19 -14.07
N ASP A 58 15.09 -12.43 -13.61
CA ASP A 58 14.04 -13.18 -12.92
C ASP A 58 13.69 -12.57 -11.55
N GLY A 59 12.42 -12.69 -11.15
CA GLY A 59 11.91 -12.06 -9.95
C GLY A 59 12.53 -12.57 -8.65
N ILE A 60 12.95 -13.84 -8.57
CA ILE A 60 13.65 -14.36 -7.38
C ILE A 60 15.00 -13.65 -7.18
N SER A 61 15.75 -13.46 -8.26
CA SER A 61 17.03 -12.72 -8.22
C SER A 61 16.83 -11.28 -7.81
N VAL A 62 15.75 -10.64 -8.29
CA VAL A 62 15.37 -9.27 -7.90
C VAL A 62 15.04 -9.21 -6.41
N LEU A 63 14.20 -10.12 -5.91
CA LEU A 63 13.81 -10.17 -4.50
C LEU A 63 15.03 -10.35 -3.57
N ARG A 64 15.92 -11.29 -3.91
CA ARG A 64 17.16 -11.53 -3.14
C ARG A 64 18.04 -10.29 -3.08
N GLU A 65 18.17 -9.55 -4.19
CA GLU A 65 18.93 -8.30 -4.19
C GLU A 65 18.27 -7.25 -3.30
N TRP A 66 16.97 -7.01 -3.40
CA TRP A 66 16.28 -6.10 -2.51
C TRP A 66 16.55 -6.42 -1.04
N ARG A 67 16.45 -7.69 -0.66
CA ARG A 67 16.72 -8.12 0.72
C ARG A 67 18.18 -7.94 1.11
N SER A 68 19.12 -8.18 0.19
CA SER A 68 20.56 -8.01 0.45
C SER A 68 20.96 -6.54 0.70
N VAL A 69 20.26 -5.58 0.07
CA VAL A 69 20.50 -4.13 0.27
C VAL A 69 19.58 -3.51 1.33
N GLY A 70 18.81 -4.33 2.07
CA GLY A 70 18.01 -3.90 3.21
C GLY A 70 16.61 -3.36 2.87
N VAL A 71 16.10 -3.56 1.66
CA VAL A 71 14.72 -3.23 1.31
C VAL A 71 13.78 -4.17 2.08
N ALA A 72 13.04 -3.61 3.04
CA ALA A 72 12.09 -4.33 3.90
C ALA A 72 10.65 -4.25 3.41
N THR A 73 10.40 -3.59 2.28
CA THR A 73 9.06 -3.47 1.68
C THR A 73 8.42 -4.84 1.50
N PRO A 74 7.18 -5.06 1.95
CA PRO A 74 6.51 -6.35 1.82
C PRO A 74 6.28 -6.71 0.35
N VAL A 75 6.51 -7.99 0.01
CA VAL A 75 6.43 -8.52 -1.35
C VAL A 75 5.40 -9.64 -1.43
N LEU A 76 4.42 -9.48 -2.35
CA LEU A 76 3.52 -10.54 -2.81
C LEU A 76 4.05 -11.07 -4.14
N ILE A 77 4.43 -12.34 -4.16
CA ILE A 77 4.82 -13.02 -5.40
C ILE A 77 3.59 -13.41 -6.22
N LEU A 78 3.62 -13.11 -7.52
CA LEU A 78 2.75 -13.71 -8.54
C LEU A 78 3.57 -14.70 -9.36
N THR A 79 3.01 -15.86 -9.73
CA THR A 79 3.75 -16.82 -10.52
C THR A 79 2.88 -17.90 -11.14
N ALA A 80 3.26 -18.37 -12.34
CA ALA A 80 2.68 -19.55 -12.97
C ALA A 80 3.24 -20.86 -12.40
N ARG A 81 4.29 -20.81 -11.54
CA ARG A 81 4.88 -21.97 -10.94
C ARG A 81 4.05 -22.39 -9.72
N ASP A 82 3.48 -23.57 -9.76
CA ASP A 82 2.62 -24.13 -8.72
C ASP A 82 3.32 -25.16 -7.83
N GLY A 83 4.60 -25.44 -8.12
CA GLY A 83 5.43 -26.34 -7.34
C GLY A 83 5.58 -25.93 -5.88
N TRP A 84 5.51 -26.91 -4.95
CA TRP A 84 5.74 -26.63 -3.54
C TRP A 84 7.15 -26.09 -3.28
N SER A 85 8.16 -26.57 -4.04
CA SER A 85 9.55 -26.09 -3.97
C SER A 85 9.68 -24.62 -4.35
N ASP A 86 9.00 -24.18 -5.44
CA ASP A 86 9.05 -22.79 -5.87
C ASP A 86 8.43 -21.83 -4.83
N ARG A 87 7.40 -22.30 -4.10
CA ARG A 87 6.81 -21.53 -2.98
C ARG A 87 7.77 -21.41 -1.81
N VAL A 88 8.45 -22.50 -1.46
CA VAL A 88 9.47 -22.49 -0.41
C VAL A 88 10.61 -21.55 -0.80
N ASP A 89 11.13 -21.67 -2.02
CA ASP A 89 12.21 -20.81 -2.53
C ASP A 89 11.83 -19.32 -2.52
N GLY A 90 10.58 -18.99 -2.86
CA GLY A 90 10.06 -17.62 -2.82
C GLY A 90 9.95 -17.06 -1.40
N LEU A 91 9.43 -17.87 -0.47
CA LEU A 91 9.33 -17.48 0.94
C LEU A 91 10.71 -17.36 1.60
N ASP A 92 11.61 -18.31 1.34
CA ASP A 92 13.00 -18.29 1.84
C ASP A 92 13.80 -17.11 1.24
N ALA A 93 13.45 -16.66 0.02
CA ALA A 93 14.00 -15.44 -0.57
C ALA A 93 13.50 -14.16 0.12
N GLY A 94 12.50 -14.25 1.01
CA GLY A 94 11.98 -13.16 1.81
C GLY A 94 10.66 -12.55 1.31
N ALA A 95 9.85 -13.31 0.57
CA ALA A 95 8.48 -12.89 0.24
C ALA A 95 7.56 -12.98 1.46
N ASP A 96 6.54 -12.12 1.52
CA ASP A 96 5.55 -12.06 2.60
C ASP A 96 4.27 -12.84 2.30
N ASP A 97 3.97 -13.04 1.02
CA ASP A 97 2.84 -13.86 0.55
C ASP A 97 3.08 -14.32 -0.90
N TYR A 98 2.24 -15.25 -1.35
CA TYR A 98 2.38 -15.93 -2.64
C TYR A 98 1.02 -16.18 -3.26
N LEU A 99 0.87 -15.93 -4.58
CA LEU A 99 -0.36 -16.15 -5.33
C LEU A 99 -0.05 -16.79 -6.68
N THR A 100 -0.61 -17.98 -6.93
CA THR A 100 -0.43 -18.70 -8.20
C THR A 100 -1.34 -18.19 -9.30
N LYS A 101 -0.80 -18.07 -10.51
CA LYS A 101 -1.56 -17.84 -11.74
C LYS A 101 -2.13 -19.19 -12.26
N PRO A 102 -3.40 -19.24 -12.73
CA PRO A 102 -4.36 -18.16 -12.78
C PRO A 102 -5.02 -17.88 -11.42
N PHE A 103 -5.34 -16.62 -11.15
CA PHE A 103 -6.01 -16.18 -9.92
C PHE A 103 -7.20 -15.26 -10.22
N HIS A 104 -8.04 -15.08 -9.21
CA HIS A 104 -9.13 -14.10 -9.29
C HIS A 104 -8.66 -12.74 -8.72
N LEU A 105 -8.95 -11.65 -9.44
CA LEU A 105 -8.60 -10.28 -9.01
C LEU A 105 -9.08 -9.93 -7.59
N PRO A 106 -10.29 -10.33 -7.14
CA PRO A 106 -10.69 -10.14 -5.75
C PRO A 106 -9.79 -10.85 -4.72
N GLU A 107 -9.21 -12.01 -5.07
CA GLU A 107 -8.25 -12.71 -4.20
C GLU A 107 -6.95 -11.92 -4.08
N LEU A 108 -6.40 -11.44 -5.20
CA LEU A 108 -5.22 -10.57 -5.22
C LEU A 108 -5.45 -9.34 -4.34
N ALA A 109 -6.57 -8.63 -4.52
CA ALA A 109 -6.90 -7.46 -3.73
C ALA A 109 -7.02 -7.77 -2.23
N ALA A 110 -7.59 -8.93 -1.87
CA ALA A 110 -7.68 -9.38 -0.48
C ALA A 110 -6.29 -9.66 0.14
N ARG A 111 -5.37 -10.28 -0.63
CA ARG A 111 -3.99 -10.54 -0.20
C ARG A 111 -3.20 -9.25 -0.04
N VAL A 112 -3.33 -8.30 -0.97
CA VAL A 112 -2.72 -6.97 -0.88
C VAL A 112 -3.16 -6.28 0.41
N ARG A 113 -4.47 -6.22 0.70
CA ARG A 113 -4.98 -5.65 1.96
C ARG A 113 -4.45 -6.37 3.20
N ALA A 114 -4.37 -7.70 3.16
CA ALA A 114 -3.88 -8.49 4.28
C ALA A 114 -2.38 -8.26 4.53
N THR A 115 -1.57 -8.21 3.49
CA THR A 115 -0.12 -7.99 3.58
C THR A 115 0.19 -6.58 4.08
N LEU A 116 -0.44 -5.54 3.52
CA LEU A 116 -0.31 -4.17 4.03
C LEU A 116 -0.72 -4.04 5.50
N ARG A 117 -1.79 -4.71 5.94
CA ARG A 117 -2.21 -4.72 7.34
C ARG A 117 -1.18 -5.40 8.25
N ARG A 118 -0.62 -6.55 7.83
CA ARG A 118 0.41 -7.26 8.60
C ARG A 118 1.69 -6.44 8.74
N SER A 119 2.13 -5.76 7.68
CA SER A 119 3.33 -4.92 7.71
C SER A 119 3.20 -3.73 8.67
N SER A 120 1.98 -3.24 8.90
CA SER A 120 1.73 -2.21 9.91
C SER A 120 1.55 -2.75 11.35
N GLY A 121 1.85 -4.03 11.59
CA GLY A 121 1.72 -4.68 12.90
C GLY A 121 0.27 -4.93 13.33
N ARG A 122 -0.70 -4.80 12.43
CA ARG A 122 -2.14 -4.91 12.75
C ARG A 122 -2.72 -6.26 12.34
N SER A 123 -3.38 -6.91 13.27
CA SER A 123 -4.15 -8.13 13.00
C SER A 123 -5.61 -7.80 12.62
N ASN A 124 -6.20 -6.75 13.23
CA ASN A 124 -7.59 -6.37 13.02
C ASN A 124 -7.73 -5.38 11.85
N PRO A 125 -8.64 -5.62 10.89
CA PRO A 125 -8.95 -4.64 9.85
C PRO A 125 -9.72 -3.41 10.34
N LEU A 126 -10.29 -3.46 11.54
CA LEU A 126 -10.96 -2.32 12.15
C LEU A 126 -9.95 -1.52 12.98
N PHE A 127 -9.80 -0.27 12.65
CA PHE A 127 -9.14 0.72 13.50
C PHE A 127 -10.18 1.37 14.42
N GLN A 128 -9.85 1.49 15.70
CA GLN A 128 -10.71 2.13 16.69
C GLN A 128 -9.89 3.11 17.52
N MET A 129 -10.41 4.34 17.66
CA MET A 129 -9.85 5.37 18.54
C MET A 129 -10.96 6.31 19.01
N GLY A 130 -11.19 6.35 20.30
CA GLY A 130 -12.37 7.04 20.87
C GLY A 130 -13.67 6.49 20.27
N GLY A 131 -14.56 7.37 19.81
CA GLY A 131 -15.81 6.99 19.12
C GLY A 131 -15.63 6.64 17.63
N VAL A 132 -14.42 6.81 17.07
CA VAL A 132 -14.14 6.57 15.65
C VAL A 132 -13.85 5.11 15.41
N VAL A 133 -14.55 4.49 14.44
CA VAL A 133 -14.23 3.18 13.88
C VAL A 133 -14.02 3.32 12.37
N PHE A 134 -12.92 2.80 11.86
CA PHE A 134 -12.61 2.79 10.44
C PHE A 134 -12.30 1.37 9.95
N ASP A 135 -13.10 0.89 8.99
CA ASP A 135 -12.84 -0.39 8.31
C ASP A 135 -11.87 -0.19 7.14
N THR A 136 -10.63 -0.61 7.32
CA THR A 136 -9.56 -0.47 6.32
C THR A 136 -9.79 -1.33 5.06
N ARG A 137 -10.72 -2.31 5.09
CA ARG A 137 -11.06 -3.15 3.93
C ARG A 137 -11.97 -2.43 2.95
N HIS A 138 -12.92 -1.66 3.48
CA HIS A 138 -13.98 -1.02 2.71
C HIS A 138 -13.86 0.52 2.67
N GLY A 139 -12.89 1.10 3.39
CA GLY A 139 -12.73 2.56 3.49
C GLY A 139 -13.92 3.25 4.16
N ARG A 140 -14.63 2.57 5.08
CA ARG A 140 -15.82 3.09 5.74
C ARG A 140 -15.50 3.54 7.15
N ALA A 141 -16.04 4.70 7.53
CA ALA A 141 -15.89 5.26 8.87
C ALA A 141 -17.24 5.38 9.57
N THR A 142 -17.21 5.23 10.89
CA THR A 142 -18.32 5.62 11.77
C THR A 142 -17.77 6.44 12.94
N VAL A 143 -18.60 7.35 13.47
CA VAL A 143 -18.35 8.07 14.72
C VAL A 143 -19.51 7.79 15.65
N ASP A 144 -19.25 7.23 16.80
CA ASP A 144 -20.27 6.78 17.78
C ASP A 144 -21.36 5.89 17.14
N GLY A 145 -20.93 5.02 16.20
CA GLY A 145 -21.80 4.11 15.46
C GLY A 145 -22.54 4.76 14.26
N VAL A 146 -22.47 6.07 14.08
CA VAL A 146 -23.09 6.78 12.94
C VAL A 146 -22.15 6.78 11.74
N PRO A 147 -22.59 6.30 10.55
CA PRO A 147 -21.77 6.34 9.33
C PRO A 147 -21.36 7.74 8.94
N VAL A 148 -20.11 7.88 8.45
CA VAL A 148 -19.53 9.13 7.97
C VAL A 148 -19.04 8.94 6.54
N ASP A 149 -19.55 9.77 5.62
CA ASP A 149 -19.13 9.74 4.22
C ASP A 149 -17.75 10.39 4.04
N LEU A 150 -16.82 9.62 3.48
CA LEU A 150 -15.49 10.07 3.13
C LEU A 150 -15.31 10.02 1.61
N THR A 151 -14.64 11.03 1.05
CA THR A 151 -14.20 10.99 -0.35
C THR A 151 -13.02 10.01 -0.51
N SER A 152 -12.75 9.59 -1.75
CA SER A 152 -11.64 8.67 -2.04
C SER A 152 -10.29 9.18 -1.52
N GLN A 153 -10.03 10.50 -1.65
CA GLN A 153 -8.79 11.11 -1.13
C GLN A 153 -8.77 11.15 0.40
N GLU A 154 -9.90 11.44 1.06
CA GLU A 154 -9.99 11.38 2.52
C GLU A 154 -9.76 9.95 3.04
N VAL A 155 -10.29 8.94 2.35
CA VAL A 155 -10.03 7.52 2.64
C VAL A 155 -8.55 7.21 2.45
N ALA A 156 -7.91 7.66 1.36
CA ALA A 156 -6.50 7.42 1.10
C ALA A 156 -5.59 8.03 2.18
N VAL A 157 -5.82 9.32 2.53
CA VAL A 157 -5.08 10.02 3.62
C VAL A 157 -5.27 9.30 4.95
N LEU A 158 -6.51 9.01 5.33
CA LEU A 158 -6.82 8.35 6.60
C LEU A 158 -6.21 6.94 6.67
N SER A 159 -6.35 6.16 5.60
CA SER A 159 -5.77 4.81 5.51
C SER A 159 -4.25 4.84 5.68
N TYR A 160 -3.57 5.79 5.03
CA TYR A 160 -2.11 5.92 5.13
C TYR A 160 -1.68 6.26 6.56
N LEU A 161 -2.32 7.24 7.20
CA LEU A 161 -2.04 7.61 8.60
C LEU A 161 -2.32 6.46 9.57
N ILE A 162 -3.42 5.74 9.36
CA ILE A 162 -3.79 4.57 10.19
C ILE A 162 -2.75 3.44 10.04
N HIS A 163 -2.27 3.14 8.83
CA HIS A 163 -1.22 2.13 8.64
C HIS A 163 0.11 2.52 9.29
N ASN A 164 0.35 3.80 9.48
CA ASN A 164 1.55 4.35 10.09
C ASN A 164 1.29 4.93 11.49
N THR A 165 0.33 4.37 12.23
CA THR A 165 -0.03 4.81 13.59
C THR A 165 1.20 4.84 14.50
N GLY A 166 1.36 5.91 15.27
CA GLY A 166 2.53 6.15 16.14
C GLY A 166 3.74 6.75 15.42
N ARG A 167 3.69 6.89 14.08
CA ARG A 167 4.76 7.48 13.27
C ARG A 167 4.37 8.88 12.80
N LEU A 168 5.33 9.81 12.84
CA LEU A 168 5.16 11.13 12.26
C LEU A 168 5.33 11.05 10.74
N ILE A 169 4.30 11.47 9.99
CA ILE A 169 4.27 11.46 8.54
C ILE A 169 4.38 12.87 8.01
N SER A 170 5.40 13.14 7.18
CA SER A 170 5.58 14.43 6.56
C SER A 170 4.52 14.72 5.49
N ARG A 171 4.34 16.01 5.12
CA ARG A 171 3.43 16.39 4.03
C ARG A 171 3.90 15.82 2.70
N THR A 172 5.20 15.82 2.45
CA THR A 172 5.81 15.27 1.24
C THR A 172 5.53 13.79 1.13
N GLU A 173 5.78 13.03 2.18
CA GLU A 173 5.48 11.60 2.25
C GLU A 173 4.00 11.31 2.00
N LEU A 174 3.06 12.03 2.65
CA LEU A 174 1.64 11.89 2.37
C LEU A 174 1.32 12.16 0.90
N SER A 175 1.92 13.19 0.31
CA SER A 175 1.68 13.53 -1.10
C SER A 175 2.18 12.42 -2.04
N GLU A 176 3.36 11.87 -1.80
CA GLU A 176 3.96 10.79 -2.61
C GLU A 176 3.15 9.49 -2.57
N HIS A 177 2.46 9.21 -1.45
CA HIS A 177 1.66 8.00 -1.27
C HIS A 177 0.16 8.15 -1.57
N ILE A 178 -0.29 9.36 -1.97
CA ILE A 178 -1.71 9.66 -2.22
C ILE A 178 -1.95 10.16 -3.63
N TYR A 179 -0.95 10.79 -4.28
CA TYR A 179 -1.05 11.33 -5.63
C TYR A 179 -0.15 10.58 -6.62
N GLU A 180 -0.64 10.35 -7.84
CA GLU A 180 0.21 9.92 -8.95
C GLU A 180 1.23 11.02 -9.29
N TYR A 181 2.37 10.64 -9.88
CA TYR A 181 3.54 11.51 -10.10
C TYR A 181 3.23 12.77 -10.93
N ASP A 182 2.18 12.75 -11.78
CA ASP A 182 1.76 13.86 -12.67
C ASP A 182 0.61 14.73 -12.10
N GLY A 183 0.17 14.48 -10.88
CA GLY A 183 -0.89 15.26 -10.23
C GLY A 183 -0.40 16.58 -9.65
N ASP A 184 -1.30 17.57 -9.61
CA ASP A 184 -1.09 18.90 -9.04
C ASP A 184 -0.67 18.81 -7.55
N ARG A 185 0.66 18.85 -7.31
CA ARG A 185 1.30 18.66 -5.99
C ARG A 185 1.22 19.91 -5.11
N ASP A 186 0.08 20.58 -5.08
CA ASP A 186 -0.06 21.69 -4.16
C ASP A 186 -0.07 21.16 -2.70
N SER A 187 1.01 21.42 -1.97
CA SER A 187 1.20 20.98 -0.56
C SER A 187 0.08 21.49 0.37
N ASN A 188 -0.70 22.48 -0.07
CA ASN A 188 -1.89 22.97 0.63
C ASN A 188 -3.04 21.97 0.60
N THR A 189 -3.10 21.08 -0.39
CA THR A 189 -4.20 20.12 -0.56
C THR A 189 -4.24 19.09 0.58
N ILE A 190 -3.09 18.62 1.06
CA ILE A 190 -3.03 17.71 2.21
C ILE A 190 -3.65 18.35 3.47
N ALA A 191 -3.33 19.62 3.75
CA ALA A 191 -3.89 20.32 4.90
C ALA A 191 -5.42 20.46 4.83
N VAL A 192 -5.96 20.61 3.62
CA VAL A 192 -7.41 20.64 3.40
C VAL A 192 -8.05 19.30 3.76
N PHE A 193 -7.47 18.15 3.32
CA PHE A 193 -7.99 16.83 3.68
C PHE A 193 -7.89 16.56 5.18
N ILE A 194 -6.79 16.90 5.81
CA ILE A 194 -6.64 16.77 7.28
C ILE A 194 -7.73 17.58 8.00
N ASN A 195 -7.98 18.82 7.59
CA ASN A 195 -9.02 19.65 8.19
C ASN A 195 -10.43 19.09 7.97
N ARG A 196 -10.71 18.54 6.79
CA ARG A 196 -11.99 17.86 6.49
C ARG A 196 -12.17 16.61 7.32
N LEU A 197 -11.14 15.77 7.43
CA LEU A 197 -11.16 14.57 8.28
C LEU A 197 -11.41 14.92 9.75
N ARG A 198 -10.74 15.95 10.28
CA ARG A 198 -10.99 16.42 11.67
C ARG A 198 -12.42 16.91 11.89
N LYS A 199 -13.00 17.61 10.91
CA LYS A 199 -14.41 18.04 11.00
C LYS A 199 -15.38 16.88 11.00
N LYS A 200 -15.06 15.79 10.28
CA LYS A 200 -15.93 14.62 10.12
C LYS A 200 -15.75 13.59 11.23
N LEU A 201 -14.51 13.37 11.69
CA LEU A 201 -14.15 12.27 12.57
C LEU A 201 -13.74 12.72 13.99
N GLY A 202 -13.65 14.04 14.21
CA GLY A 202 -13.20 14.62 15.47
C GLY A 202 -11.80 15.23 15.37
N PRO A 203 -11.55 16.33 16.13
CA PRO A 203 -10.31 17.09 16.06
C PRO A 203 -9.10 16.33 16.60
N ASP A 204 -9.31 15.39 17.51
CA ASP A 204 -8.24 14.72 18.26
C ASP A 204 -7.67 13.49 17.57
N LEU A 205 -8.35 12.99 16.50
CA LEU A 205 -7.92 11.80 15.77
C LEU A 205 -6.55 11.96 15.11
N ILE A 206 -6.32 13.13 14.48
CA ILE A 206 -5.09 13.41 13.73
C ILE A 206 -4.37 14.57 14.40
N GLN A 207 -3.18 14.34 14.92
CA GLN A 207 -2.34 15.38 15.52
C GLN A 207 -1.53 16.10 14.43
N THR A 208 -1.24 17.38 14.68
CA THR A 208 -0.27 18.16 13.88
C THR A 208 0.98 18.43 14.69
N VAL A 209 2.10 17.97 14.17
CA VAL A 209 3.42 18.41 14.66
C VAL A 209 3.89 19.55 13.77
N ARG A 210 3.84 20.78 14.31
CA ARG A 210 4.11 22.01 13.55
C ARG A 210 5.45 21.93 12.82
N GLY A 211 5.45 22.29 11.55
CA GLY A 211 6.62 22.27 10.68
C GLY A 211 7.10 20.86 10.26
N ARG A 212 6.51 19.79 10.80
CA ARG A 212 6.98 18.42 10.54
C ARG A 212 5.95 17.52 9.84
N GLY A 213 4.67 17.58 10.20
CA GLY A 213 3.67 16.74 9.58
C GLY A 213 2.49 16.37 10.48
N TYR A 214 1.96 15.18 10.27
CA TYR A 214 0.76 14.66 10.92
C TYR A 214 1.01 13.26 11.48
N MET A 215 0.28 12.89 12.53
CA MET A 215 0.31 11.54 13.09
C MET A 215 -1.05 11.19 13.72
N ILE A 216 -1.29 9.89 13.80
CA ILE A 216 -2.32 9.29 14.66
C ILE A 216 -1.56 8.56 15.76
N ASP A 217 -1.90 8.80 17.02
CA ASP A 217 -1.26 8.13 18.14
C ASP A 217 -1.50 6.62 18.13
N ALA A 218 -0.55 5.86 18.68
CA ALA A 218 -0.78 4.46 19.00
C ALA A 218 -1.81 4.38 20.13
N ALA A 219 -2.88 3.63 19.89
CA ALA A 219 -3.92 3.38 20.91
C ALA A 219 -3.38 2.46 22.01
#